data_54df35e6da75f04fe4fc6ecfa3dec9d2
#
_entry.id   54df35e6da75f04fe4fc6ecfa3dec9d2
#
_cell.length_a   1.000
_cell.length_b   1.000
_cell.length_c   1.000
_cell.angle_alpha   90.00
_cell.angle_beta   90.00
_cell.angle_gamma   90.00
#
_symmetry.space_group_name_H-M   'P 1'
#
loop_
_entity.id
_entity.type
_entity.pdbx_description
1 polymer ?
#
loop_
_entity_poly.entity_id
_entity_poly.type
_entity_poly.pdbx_seq_one_letter_code
_entity_poly.pdbx_strand_id
1 'polypeptide(L)'
;QISLVYANEADVLNMALFGMTAKEWRDAHPDLEGNIRDYANVSQLVCLSNLENLNAVFINEGIPQAERLAKLNAIAISQMKVLTEDHRLLQLDAAADTQSKHD
;
A
#
# COMPACT_ATOMS: atom_id res chain seq x y z
N GLN A 1 -5.56 -27.59 0.33
CA GLN A 1 -5.39 -26.22 0.76
C GLN A 1 -5.75 -25.27 -0.38
N ILE A 2 -6.65 -24.35 -0.12
CA ILE A 2 -7.12 -23.40 -1.12
C ILE A 2 -6.25 -22.15 -1.07
N SER A 3 -5.61 -21.83 -2.18
CA SER A 3 -4.85 -20.60 -2.33
C SER A 3 -5.80 -19.48 -2.73
N LEU A 4 -5.76 -18.37 -2.01
CA LEU A 4 -6.50 -17.18 -2.37
C LEU A 4 -5.77 -16.48 -3.53
N VAL A 5 -6.51 -16.27 -4.63
CA VAL A 5 -5.99 -15.57 -5.79
C VAL A 5 -6.78 -14.28 -5.96
N TYR A 6 -6.06 -13.17 -6.04
CA TYR A 6 -6.68 -11.87 -6.23
C TYR A 6 -6.91 -11.59 -7.72
N ALA A 7 -8.01 -10.91 -8.01
CA ALA A 7 -8.45 -10.68 -9.38
C ALA A 7 -7.49 -9.80 -10.18
N ASN A 8 -6.80 -8.90 -9.49
CA ASN A 8 -5.87 -7.99 -10.17
C ASN A 8 -4.68 -7.65 -9.26
N GLU A 9 -3.66 -7.07 -9.86
CA GLU A 9 -2.42 -6.75 -9.15
C GLU A 9 -2.60 -5.59 -8.16
N ALA A 10 -3.57 -4.72 -8.39
CA ALA A 10 -3.87 -3.65 -7.43
C ALA A 10 -4.33 -4.24 -6.09
N ASP A 11 -5.11 -5.32 -6.13
CA ASP A 11 -5.54 -6.01 -4.91
C ASP A 11 -4.35 -6.61 -4.16
N VAL A 12 -3.40 -7.19 -4.89
CA VAL A 12 -2.18 -7.75 -4.29
C VAL A 12 -1.40 -6.65 -3.55
N LEU A 13 -1.23 -5.50 -4.19
CA LEU A 13 -0.50 -4.37 -3.62
C LEU A 13 -1.22 -3.80 -2.41
N ASN A 14 -2.53 -3.64 -2.49
CA ASN A 14 -3.33 -3.14 -1.37
C ASN A 14 -3.28 -4.11 -0.18
N MET A 15 -3.35 -5.41 -0.44
CA MET A 15 -3.20 -6.42 0.62
C MET A 15 -1.81 -6.38 1.25
N ALA A 16 -0.77 -6.22 0.42
CA ALA A 16 0.61 -6.20 0.91
C ALA A 16 0.87 -5.02 1.85
N LEU A 17 0.32 -3.85 1.54
CA LEU A 17 0.58 -2.63 2.31
C LEU A 17 -0.48 -2.35 3.37
N PHE A 18 -1.76 -2.44 2.99
CA PHE A 18 -2.87 -2.02 3.85
C PHE A 18 -3.57 -3.18 4.56
N GLY A 19 -3.30 -4.41 4.15
CA GLY A 19 -3.95 -5.60 4.73
C GLY A 19 -5.39 -5.79 4.29
N MET A 20 -5.82 -5.09 3.24
CA MET A 20 -7.19 -5.21 2.71
C MET A 20 -7.21 -4.79 1.24
N THR A 21 -8.21 -5.27 0.51
CA THR A 21 -8.44 -4.85 -0.87
C THR A 21 -9.22 -3.52 -0.87
N ALA A 22 -9.27 -2.87 -2.04
CA ALA A 22 -10.06 -1.65 -2.20
C ALA A 22 -11.54 -1.91 -1.93
N LYS A 23 -12.04 -3.07 -2.36
CA LYS A 23 -13.44 -3.45 -2.12
C LYS A 23 -13.71 -3.63 -0.62
N GLU A 24 -12.82 -4.31 0.09
CA GLU A 24 -12.97 -4.51 1.54
C GLU A 24 -12.96 -3.16 2.27
N TRP A 25 -12.10 -2.25 1.86
CA TRP A 25 -12.03 -0.93 2.44
C TRP A 25 -13.33 -0.16 2.22
N ARG A 26 -13.86 -0.17 0.97
CA ARG A 26 -15.10 0.53 0.65
C ARG A 26 -16.28 -0.06 1.41
N ASP A 27 -16.33 -1.37 1.55
CA ASP A 27 -17.40 -2.04 2.30
C ASP A 27 -17.36 -1.68 3.79
N ALA A 28 -16.16 -1.47 4.32
CA ALA A 28 -15.96 -1.07 5.72
C ALA A 28 -16.22 0.43 5.95
N HIS A 29 -16.21 1.25 4.88
CA HIS A 29 -16.35 2.71 4.97
C HIS A 29 -17.44 3.21 4.00
N PRO A 30 -18.71 2.76 4.15
CA PRO A 30 -19.74 3.08 3.17
C PRO A 30 -20.08 4.57 3.09
N ASP A 31 -19.76 5.34 4.13
CA ASP A 31 -20.04 6.77 4.17
C ASP A 31 -18.92 7.65 3.61
N LEU A 32 -17.78 7.04 3.24
CA LEU A 32 -16.65 7.79 2.69
C LEU A 32 -16.61 7.66 1.18
N GLU A 33 -16.32 8.77 0.51
CA GLU A 33 -16.09 8.77 -0.93
C GLU A 33 -14.64 8.41 -1.23
N GLY A 34 -14.40 7.98 -2.48
CA GLY A 34 -13.06 7.66 -2.93
C GLY A 34 -12.65 6.23 -2.62
N ASN A 35 -11.34 6.02 -2.48
CA ASN A 35 -10.79 4.70 -2.22
C ASN A 35 -9.68 4.78 -1.17
N ILE A 36 -9.12 3.61 -0.85
CA ILE A 36 -8.11 3.49 0.21
C ILE A 36 -6.89 4.40 -0.02
N ARG A 37 -6.49 4.60 -1.28
CA ARG A 37 -5.32 5.45 -1.59
C ARG A 37 -5.57 6.92 -1.30
N ASP A 38 -6.81 7.38 -1.40
CA ASP A 38 -7.16 8.77 -1.12
C ASP A 38 -6.96 9.14 0.35
N TYR A 39 -6.91 8.13 1.21
CA TYR A 39 -6.74 8.32 2.66
C TYR A 39 -5.36 7.88 3.15
N ALA A 40 -4.47 7.54 2.23
CA ALA A 40 -3.10 7.15 2.55
C ALA A 40 -2.23 8.39 2.77
N ASN A 41 -1.27 8.29 3.68
CA ASN A 41 -0.30 9.36 3.90
C ASN A 41 0.87 9.25 2.90
N VAL A 42 1.77 10.23 2.94
CA VAL A 42 2.90 10.29 2.02
C VAL A 42 3.79 9.04 2.13
N SER A 43 4.08 8.62 3.36
CA SER A 43 4.92 7.44 3.58
C SER A 43 4.31 6.19 2.95
N GLN A 44 2.99 6.02 3.10
CA GLN A 44 2.27 4.89 2.50
C GLN A 44 2.30 4.95 0.98
N LEU A 45 2.13 6.15 0.40
CA LEU A 45 2.15 6.31 -1.05
C LEU A 45 3.54 6.04 -1.64
N VAL A 46 4.60 6.46 -0.94
CA VAL A 46 5.97 6.15 -1.35
C VAL A 46 6.20 4.64 -1.30
N CYS A 47 5.79 3.99 -0.22
CA CYS A 47 5.91 2.54 -0.10
C CYS A 47 5.14 1.82 -1.22
N LEU A 48 3.91 2.26 -1.48
CA LEU A 48 3.07 1.66 -2.52
C LEU A 48 3.76 1.74 -3.89
N SER A 49 4.35 2.88 -4.21
CA SER A 49 5.09 3.07 -5.46
C SER A 49 6.26 2.10 -5.57
N ASN A 50 7.01 1.93 -4.47
CA ASN A 50 8.11 0.97 -4.44
C ASN A 50 7.62 -0.47 -4.63
N LEU A 51 6.50 -0.82 -3.99
CA LEU A 51 5.92 -2.15 -4.15
C LEU A 51 5.44 -2.41 -5.58
N GLU A 52 4.89 -1.39 -6.25
CA GLU A 52 4.47 -1.51 -7.64
C GLU A 52 5.67 -1.87 -8.53
N ASN A 53 6.79 -1.20 -8.33
CA ASN A 53 8.01 -1.47 -9.09
C ASN A 53 8.56 -2.87 -8.81
N LEU A 54 8.61 -3.26 -7.53
CA LEU A 54 9.11 -4.58 -7.13
C LEU A 54 8.18 -5.68 -7.64
N ASN A 55 6.87 -5.47 -7.59
CA ASN A 55 5.93 -6.46 -8.09
C ASN A 55 6.12 -6.70 -9.59
N ALA A 56 6.38 -5.64 -10.35
CA ALA A 56 6.66 -5.76 -11.78
C ALA A 56 7.91 -6.64 -12.02
N VAL A 57 8.96 -6.43 -11.22
CA VAL A 57 10.16 -7.26 -11.30
C VAL A 57 9.85 -8.72 -10.96
N PHE A 58 9.10 -8.96 -9.89
CA PHE A 58 8.74 -10.31 -9.45
C PHE A 58 7.87 -11.03 -10.50
N ILE A 59 6.94 -10.31 -11.14
CA ILE A 59 6.15 -10.88 -12.22
C ILE A 59 7.06 -11.30 -13.37
N ASN A 60 7.98 -10.45 -13.74
CA ASN A 60 8.92 -10.73 -14.83
C ASN A 60 9.82 -11.93 -14.49
N GLU A 61 10.09 -12.16 -13.23
CA GLU A 61 10.86 -13.32 -12.77
C GLU A 61 10.03 -14.61 -12.67
N GLY A 62 8.73 -14.51 -12.94
CA GLY A 62 7.83 -15.66 -12.91
C GLY A 62 7.40 -16.09 -11.51
N ILE A 63 7.51 -15.20 -10.52
CA ILE A 63 7.13 -15.54 -9.14
C ILE A 63 5.61 -15.58 -9.02
N PRO A 64 5.03 -16.67 -8.51
CA PRO A 64 3.57 -16.80 -8.38
C PRO A 64 2.99 -15.75 -7.44
N GLN A 65 1.71 -15.41 -7.64
CA GLN A 65 1.04 -14.34 -6.90
C GLN A 65 1.12 -14.50 -5.38
N ALA A 66 0.85 -15.70 -4.86
CA ALA A 66 0.89 -15.91 -3.41
C ALA A 66 2.28 -15.63 -2.82
N GLU A 67 3.32 -16.05 -3.53
CA GLU A 67 4.70 -15.81 -3.11
C GLU A 67 5.04 -14.32 -3.23
N ARG A 68 4.58 -13.66 -4.30
CA ARG A 68 4.77 -12.21 -4.46
C ARG A 68 4.12 -11.44 -3.32
N LEU A 69 2.89 -11.81 -2.97
CA LEU A 69 2.18 -11.16 -1.86
C LEU A 69 2.96 -11.27 -0.57
N ALA A 70 3.48 -12.46 -0.26
CA ALA A 70 4.27 -12.67 0.97
C ALA A 70 5.53 -11.81 0.96
N LYS A 71 6.24 -11.77 -0.16
CA LYS A 71 7.46 -10.96 -0.30
C LYS A 71 7.15 -9.47 -0.19
N LEU A 72 6.13 -9.01 -0.88
CA LEU A 72 5.75 -7.60 -0.89
C LEU A 72 5.28 -7.14 0.49
N ASN A 73 4.53 -7.99 1.19
CA ASN A 73 4.10 -7.67 2.56
C ASN A 73 5.29 -7.54 3.51
N ALA A 74 6.26 -8.46 3.44
CA ALA A 74 7.48 -8.38 4.25
C ALA A 74 8.27 -7.09 3.94
N ILE A 75 8.37 -6.75 2.66
CA ILE A 75 9.05 -5.52 2.22
C ILE A 75 8.27 -4.30 2.72
N ALA A 76 6.95 -4.31 2.62
CA ALA A 76 6.11 -3.19 3.09
C ALA A 76 6.31 -2.94 4.57
N ILE A 77 6.33 -3.99 5.39
CA ILE A 77 6.55 -3.86 6.83
C ILE A 77 7.91 -3.21 7.09
N SER A 78 8.95 -3.70 6.43
CA SER A 78 10.30 -3.18 6.57
C SER A 78 10.41 -1.73 6.09
N GLN A 79 9.85 -1.42 4.92
CA GLN A 79 9.91 -0.07 4.34
C GLN A 79 9.11 0.94 5.16
N MET A 80 7.92 0.56 5.61
CA MET A 80 7.10 1.47 6.42
C MET A 80 7.81 1.82 7.72
N LYS A 81 8.52 0.87 8.32
CA LYS A 81 9.33 1.15 9.49
C LYS A 81 10.40 2.22 9.19
N VAL A 82 11.14 2.05 8.10
CA VAL A 82 12.19 3.01 7.70
C VAL A 82 11.56 4.36 7.33
N LEU A 83 10.50 4.36 6.54
CA LEU A 83 9.87 5.61 6.07
C LEU A 83 9.26 6.40 7.22
N THR A 84 8.64 5.74 8.20
CA THR A 84 8.06 6.44 9.35
C THR A 84 9.12 6.94 10.31
N GLU A 85 10.32 6.36 10.28
CA GLU A 85 11.47 6.83 11.06
C GLU A 85 12.28 7.90 10.33
N ASP A 86 12.06 8.09 9.02
CA ASP A 86 12.76 9.11 8.23
C ASP A 86 12.20 10.48 8.59
N HIS A 87 13.07 11.31 9.19
CA HIS A 87 12.67 12.63 9.68
C HIS A 87 12.12 13.55 8.60
N ARG A 88 12.66 13.47 7.39
CA ARG A 88 12.20 14.31 6.26
C ARG A 88 10.81 13.91 5.80
N LEU A 89 10.51 12.61 5.76
CA LEU A 89 9.19 12.13 5.36
C LEU A 89 8.14 12.45 6.42
N LEU A 90 8.51 12.38 7.70
CA LEU A 90 7.63 12.80 8.79
C LEU A 90 7.28 14.27 8.67
N GLN A 91 8.25 15.11 8.28
CA GLN A 91 8.00 16.54 8.04
C GLN A 91 7.08 16.77 6.84
N LEU A 92 7.22 15.99 5.77
CA LEU A 92 6.35 16.07 4.60
C LEU A 92 4.92 15.65 4.95
N ASP A 93 4.73 14.60 5.73
CA ASP A 93 3.42 14.15 6.19
C ASP A 93 2.77 15.25 7.05
N ALA A 94 3.53 15.87 7.95
CA ALA A 94 3.03 16.95 8.79
C ALA A 94 2.65 18.17 7.96
N ALA A 95 3.45 18.52 6.94
CA ALA A 95 3.15 19.64 6.03
C ALA A 95 1.88 19.36 5.23
N ALA A 96 1.68 18.14 4.75
CA ALA A 96 0.49 17.74 4.02
C ALA A 96 -0.76 17.87 4.90
N ASP A 97 -0.69 17.41 6.16
CA ASP A 97 -1.78 17.53 7.11
C ASP A 97 -2.12 18.99 7.37
N THR A 98 -1.11 19.84 7.53
CA THR A 98 -1.30 21.28 7.76
C THR A 98 -1.99 21.93 6.57
N GLN A 99 -1.56 21.61 5.35
CA GLN A 99 -2.19 22.14 4.14
C GLN A 99 -3.64 21.71 4.02
N SER A 100 -3.96 20.46 4.36
CA SER A 100 -5.32 19.95 4.33
C SER A 100 -6.24 20.71 5.28
N LYS A 101 -5.72 21.19 6.41
CA LYS A 101 -6.51 21.92 7.40
C LYS A 101 -6.81 23.35 6.97
N HIS A 102 -6.05 23.90 6.04
CA HIS A 102 -6.23 25.28 5.58
C HIS A 102 -7.15 25.39 4.37
N ASP A 103 -7.47 24.28 3.77
CA ASP A 103 -8.42 24.22 2.66
C ASP A 103 -9.84 24.03 3.19
#